data_328128cbeea40235e9dc8c2abd8387e1
#
_entry.id   328128cbeea40235e9dc8c2abd8387e1
#
_cell.length_a   1.000
_cell.length_b   1.000
_cell.length_c   1.000
_cell.angle_alpha   90.00
_cell.angle_beta   90.00
_cell.angle_gamma   90.00
#
_symmetry.space_group_name_H-M   'P 1'
#
loop_
_entity.id
_entity.type
_entity.pdbx_description
1 polymer ?
#
loop_
_entity_poly.entity_id
_entity_poly.type
_entity_poly.pdbx_seq_one_letter_code
_entity_poly.pdbx_strand_id
1 'polypeptide(L)'
;MTYALASESNMIKKTALLGRSFRPNSAGFTVAELLVLVAVISILSAIGFPLYLSYSRAQETDGAARTIVVSMNQARQLAVMRSVSFSVETQTNPNNRTRFCSGTVVPCPGGQVYTGAETDGAGWRRLENGSRITLGPTITFNSLGAATASGVVRVQNSSATGSLDVCVSPSGRIRVQAVGAACP
;
A
#
# COMPACT_ATOMS: atom_id res chain seq x y z
N MET A 1 21.60 -49.30 -55.71
CA MET A 1 20.72 -50.37 -55.20
C MET A 1 19.36 -49.70 -54.93
N THR A 2 18.42 -50.11 -55.70
CA THR A 2 17.06 -49.62 -55.89
C THR A 2 16.11 -50.35 -54.96
N TYR A 3 15.22 -49.69 -54.28
CA TYR A 3 13.94 -50.20 -53.80
C TYR A 3 13.03 -48.98 -53.66
N ALA A 4 12.15 -48.67 -54.52
CA ALA A 4 10.81 -49.22 -54.82
C ALA A 4 9.77 -48.81 -53.73
N LEU A 5 9.09 -47.80 -54.05
CA LEU A 5 7.66 -47.46 -54.03
C LEU A 5 6.72 -48.49 -53.34
N ALA A 6 5.93 -48.01 -52.42
CA ALA A 6 4.56 -48.51 -52.23
C ALA A 6 3.65 -47.31 -51.90
N SER A 7 2.81 -47.01 -52.84
CA SER A 7 1.58 -46.22 -52.77
C SER A 7 0.62 -46.84 -51.75
N GLU A 8 0.14 -46.07 -50.78
CA GLU A 8 -1.15 -46.39 -50.15
C GLU A 8 -1.99 -45.08 -50.11
N SER A 9 -2.71 -44.93 -51.13
CA SER A 9 -3.93 -44.13 -51.16
C SER A 9 -4.98 -44.83 -50.29
N ASN A 10 -5.33 -44.31 -49.13
CA ASN A 10 -6.55 -44.81 -48.51
C ASN A 10 -7.29 -43.76 -47.72
N MET A 11 -8.39 -43.37 -48.31
CA MET A 11 -9.67 -43.17 -47.67
C MET A 11 -9.76 -42.17 -46.53
N ILE A 12 -9.73 -40.88 -46.88
CA ILE A 12 -10.27 -39.84 -46.02
C ILE A 12 -11.79 -40.02 -45.95
N LYS A 13 -12.27 -40.77 -44.98
CA LYS A 13 -13.67 -40.78 -44.59
C LYS A 13 -14.08 -39.36 -44.26
N LYS A 14 -14.91 -38.78 -45.11
CA LYS A 14 -15.66 -37.55 -44.86
C LYS A 14 -16.55 -37.78 -43.63
N THR A 15 -16.04 -37.48 -42.45
CA THR A 15 -16.89 -37.28 -41.29
C THR A 15 -17.58 -35.94 -41.50
N ALA A 16 -18.81 -35.99 -41.95
CA ALA A 16 -19.69 -34.84 -41.99
C ALA A 16 -19.92 -34.39 -40.55
N LEU A 17 -19.09 -33.49 -40.07
CA LEU A 17 -19.36 -32.71 -38.88
C LEU A 17 -20.64 -31.92 -39.16
N LEU A 18 -21.74 -32.42 -38.62
CA LEU A 18 -22.98 -31.69 -38.46
C LEU A 18 -22.65 -30.37 -37.75
N GLY A 19 -22.38 -29.37 -38.57
CA GLY A 19 -22.25 -28.00 -38.10
C GLY A 19 -23.57 -27.59 -37.49
N ARG A 20 -23.67 -27.77 -36.18
CA ARG A 20 -24.73 -27.18 -35.36
C ARG A 20 -24.48 -25.67 -35.43
N SER A 21 -25.11 -25.04 -36.44
CA SER A 21 -25.15 -23.58 -36.56
C SER A 21 -25.76 -23.04 -35.28
N PHE A 22 -24.92 -22.61 -34.34
CA PHE A 22 -25.33 -21.73 -33.26
C PHE A 22 -25.76 -20.43 -33.92
N ARG A 23 -27.05 -20.32 -34.24
CA ARG A 23 -27.64 -19.02 -34.52
C ARG A 23 -27.62 -18.26 -33.18
N PRO A 24 -26.85 -17.20 -33.05
CA PRO A 24 -27.04 -16.31 -31.91
C PRO A 24 -28.45 -15.75 -32.03
N ASN A 25 -29.31 -16.14 -31.12
CA ASN A 25 -30.64 -15.56 -31.01
C ASN A 25 -30.41 -14.11 -30.59
N SER A 26 -30.35 -13.19 -31.53
CA SER A 26 -30.28 -11.75 -31.29
C SER A 26 -31.66 -11.24 -30.84
N ALA A 27 -32.16 -11.81 -29.74
CA ALA A 27 -33.28 -11.24 -29.03
C ALA A 27 -32.78 -9.96 -28.37
N GLY A 28 -33.13 -8.82 -28.90
CA GLY A 28 -32.83 -7.54 -28.24
C GLY A 28 -33.51 -7.47 -26.87
N PHE A 29 -32.86 -6.80 -25.92
CA PHE A 29 -33.44 -6.54 -24.62
C PHE A 29 -34.73 -5.74 -24.74
N THR A 30 -35.74 -6.13 -24.01
CA THR A 30 -36.96 -5.34 -23.87
C THR A 30 -36.73 -4.12 -22.97
N VAL A 31 -37.47 -3.05 -23.22
CA VAL A 31 -37.41 -1.85 -22.36
C VAL A 31 -37.75 -2.19 -20.88
N ALA A 32 -38.68 -3.12 -20.67
CA ALA A 32 -39.05 -3.58 -19.33
C ALA A 32 -37.86 -4.28 -18.62
N GLU A 33 -37.10 -5.12 -19.32
CA GLU A 33 -35.95 -5.82 -18.78
C GLU A 33 -34.81 -4.86 -18.43
N LEU A 34 -34.61 -3.81 -19.23
CA LEU A 34 -33.65 -2.76 -18.93
C LEU A 34 -34.05 -1.96 -17.69
N LEU A 35 -35.35 -1.64 -17.51
CA LEU A 35 -35.84 -0.95 -16.33
C LEU A 35 -35.62 -1.78 -15.05
N VAL A 36 -35.87 -3.10 -15.10
CA VAL A 36 -35.63 -4.00 -13.97
C VAL A 36 -34.14 -4.04 -13.64
N LEU A 37 -33.25 -4.15 -14.63
CA LEU A 37 -31.80 -4.14 -14.41
C LEU A 37 -31.33 -2.86 -13.74
N VAL A 38 -31.78 -1.69 -14.21
CA VAL A 38 -31.43 -0.39 -13.60
C VAL A 38 -31.93 -0.29 -12.17
N ALA A 39 -33.15 -0.77 -11.89
CA ALA A 39 -33.72 -0.79 -10.53
C ALA A 39 -32.87 -1.65 -9.59
N VAL A 40 -32.48 -2.86 -10.00
CA VAL A 40 -31.63 -3.76 -9.20
C VAL A 40 -30.26 -3.14 -8.95
N ILE A 41 -29.59 -2.60 -9.99
CA ILE A 41 -28.30 -1.94 -9.84
C ILE A 41 -28.38 -0.74 -8.89
N SER A 42 -29.47 0.03 -8.97
CA SER A 42 -29.68 1.19 -8.09
C SER A 42 -29.76 0.78 -6.61
N ILE A 43 -30.49 -0.29 -6.30
CA ILE A 43 -30.62 -0.83 -4.94
C ILE A 43 -29.27 -1.33 -4.43
N LEU A 44 -28.55 -2.13 -5.24
CA LEU A 44 -27.25 -2.66 -4.86
C LEU A 44 -26.21 -1.54 -4.65
N SER A 45 -26.23 -0.51 -5.49
CA SER A 45 -25.35 0.64 -5.37
C SER A 45 -25.61 1.45 -4.10
N ALA A 46 -26.86 1.62 -3.72
CA ALA A 46 -27.25 2.35 -2.51
C ALA A 46 -26.69 1.72 -1.23
N ILE A 47 -26.56 0.39 -1.18
CA ILE A 47 -25.99 -0.35 -0.05
C ILE A 47 -24.47 -0.46 -0.15
N GLY A 48 -23.96 -0.76 -1.35
CA GLY A 48 -22.53 -1.03 -1.56
C GLY A 48 -21.64 0.19 -1.45
N PHE A 49 -22.11 1.35 -1.89
CA PHE A 49 -21.31 2.57 -1.96
C PHE A 49 -20.80 3.06 -0.58
N PRO A 50 -21.63 3.18 0.49
CA PRO A 50 -21.14 3.60 1.80
C PRO A 50 -20.16 2.59 2.43
N LEU A 51 -20.38 1.29 2.22
CA LEU A 51 -19.46 0.25 2.69
C LEU A 51 -18.10 0.36 2.00
N TYR A 52 -18.08 0.59 0.70
CA TYR A 52 -16.84 0.81 -0.05
C TYR A 52 -16.05 2.02 0.46
N LEU A 53 -16.73 3.14 0.73
CA LEU A 53 -16.07 4.34 1.25
C LEU A 53 -15.46 4.12 2.63
N SER A 54 -16.15 3.42 3.54
CA SER A 54 -15.62 3.11 4.87
C SER A 54 -14.39 2.20 4.79
N TYR A 55 -14.43 1.19 3.94
CA TYR A 55 -13.32 0.29 3.69
C TYR A 55 -12.12 1.03 3.09
N SER A 56 -12.35 1.87 2.07
CA SER A 56 -11.28 2.67 1.43
C SER A 56 -10.57 3.58 2.43
N ARG A 57 -11.32 4.24 3.32
CA ARG A 57 -10.76 5.09 4.39
C ARG A 57 -9.93 4.30 5.41
N ALA A 58 -10.35 3.10 5.77
CA ALA A 58 -9.59 2.23 6.65
C ALA A 58 -8.27 1.81 6.00
N GLN A 59 -8.31 1.42 4.73
CA GLN A 59 -7.10 1.07 3.96
C GLN A 59 -6.12 2.25 3.83
N GLU A 60 -6.62 3.47 3.67
CA GLU A 60 -5.80 4.68 3.64
C GLU A 60 -5.02 4.85 4.96
N THR A 61 -5.71 4.70 6.11
CA THR A 61 -5.08 4.81 7.43
C THR A 61 -4.04 3.72 7.67
N ASP A 62 -4.37 2.46 7.32
CA ASP A 62 -3.46 1.31 7.44
C ASP A 62 -2.24 1.48 6.52
N GLY A 63 -2.43 1.93 5.30
CA GLY A 63 -1.35 2.20 4.35
C GLY A 63 -0.38 3.26 4.88
N ALA A 64 -0.90 4.36 5.43
CA ALA A 64 -0.10 5.40 6.05
C ALA A 64 0.70 4.87 7.25
N ALA A 65 0.05 4.10 8.15
CA ALA A 65 0.72 3.51 9.29
C ALA A 65 1.85 2.56 8.86
N ARG A 66 1.63 1.72 7.84
CA ARG A 66 2.65 0.83 7.28
C ARG A 66 3.82 1.60 6.68
N THR A 67 3.57 2.70 5.98
CA THR A 67 4.63 3.57 5.44
C THR A 67 5.52 4.11 6.54
N ILE A 68 4.94 4.56 7.67
CA ILE A 68 5.71 4.99 8.84
C ILE A 68 6.50 3.82 9.45
N VAL A 69 5.89 2.63 9.62
CA VAL A 69 6.58 1.43 10.14
C VAL A 69 7.78 1.06 9.27
N VAL A 70 7.62 1.06 7.94
CA VAL A 70 8.71 0.79 6.99
C VAL A 70 9.81 1.83 7.15
N SER A 71 9.47 3.11 7.23
CA SER A 71 10.42 4.20 7.44
C SER A 71 11.20 4.03 8.74
N MET A 72 10.53 3.71 9.85
CA MET A 72 11.19 3.48 11.14
C MET A 72 12.10 2.26 11.12
N ASN A 73 11.68 1.13 10.53
CA ASN A 73 12.52 -0.05 10.37
C ASN A 73 13.74 0.22 9.50
N GLN A 74 13.60 0.99 8.43
CA GLN A 74 14.71 1.38 7.56
C GLN A 74 15.72 2.22 8.32
N ALA A 75 15.30 3.21 9.11
CA ALA A 75 16.19 4.01 9.94
C ALA A 75 16.93 3.17 10.98
N ARG A 76 16.20 2.23 11.62
CA ARG A 76 16.79 1.27 12.56
C ARG A 76 17.86 0.39 11.90
N GLN A 77 17.58 -0.15 10.71
CA GLN A 77 18.54 -0.95 9.96
C GLN A 77 19.77 -0.14 9.56
N LEU A 78 19.60 1.11 9.11
CA LEU A 78 20.69 2.01 8.78
C LEU A 78 21.56 2.31 10.00
N ALA A 79 20.96 2.48 11.18
CA ALA A 79 21.67 2.70 12.43
C ALA A 79 22.57 1.51 12.78
N VAL A 80 22.05 0.28 12.68
CA VAL A 80 22.80 -0.95 12.93
C VAL A 80 23.89 -1.18 11.88
N MET A 81 23.54 -1.07 10.60
CA MET A 81 24.48 -1.35 9.50
C MET A 81 25.65 -0.38 9.45
N ARG A 82 25.43 0.89 9.78
CA ARG A 82 26.46 1.92 9.77
C ARG A 82 27.15 2.13 11.12
N SER A 83 26.68 1.42 12.16
CA SER A 83 27.17 1.55 13.54
C SER A 83 27.13 2.99 14.07
N VAL A 84 26.17 3.79 13.61
CA VAL A 84 25.94 5.18 14.05
C VAL A 84 24.47 5.40 14.35
N SER A 85 24.17 6.38 15.21
CA SER A 85 22.77 6.73 15.46
C SER A 85 22.09 7.31 14.24
N PHE A 86 20.80 7.00 14.03
CA PHE A 86 19.95 7.58 13.01
C PHE A 86 18.69 8.15 13.62
N SER A 87 18.38 9.40 13.27
CA SER A 87 17.15 10.07 13.69
C SER A 87 16.14 10.10 12.55
N VAL A 88 14.90 9.82 12.89
CA VAL A 88 13.74 9.99 12.00
C VAL A 88 13.07 11.30 12.37
N GLU A 89 13.19 12.27 11.48
CA GLU A 89 12.48 13.54 11.60
C GLU A 89 11.11 13.40 10.91
N THR A 90 10.07 13.77 11.63
CA THR A 90 8.70 13.71 11.15
C THR A 90 8.11 15.11 11.09
N GLN A 91 7.56 15.48 9.96
CA GLN A 91 6.80 16.72 9.81
C GLN A 91 5.30 16.41 9.72
N THR A 92 4.55 17.04 10.60
CA THR A 92 3.09 16.95 10.66
C THR A 92 2.42 17.72 9.52
N ASN A 93 1.10 17.71 9.49
CA ASN A 93 0.32 18.51 8.55
C ASN A 93 0.77 20.02 8.58
N PRO A 94 0.93 20.70 7.44
CA PRO A 94 0.53 20.29 6.09
C PRO A 94 1.54 19.43 5.32
N ASN A 95 2.76 19.27 5.78
CA ASN A 95 3.83 18.64 5.01
C ASN A 95 3.71 17.10 4.95
N ASN A 96 3.25 16.45 6.04
CA ASN A 96 2.98 15.00 6.12
C ASN A 96 4.10 14.14 5.53
N ARG A 97 5.33 14.31 6.05
CA ARG A 97 6.53 13.68 5.49
C ARG A 97 7.52 13.29 6.57
N THR A 98 8.38 12.33 6.25
CA THR A 98 9.46 11.86 7.13
C THR A 98 10.79 11.91 6.37
N ARG A 99 11.90 12.09 7.11
CA ARG A 99 13.25 11.91 6.58
C ARG A 99 14.18 11.31 7.63
N PHE A 100 15.31 10.78 7.16
CA PHE A 100 16.32 10.16 8.01
C PHE A 100 17.58 10.99 8.05
N CYS A 101 18.17 11.11 9.23
CA CYS A 101 19.42 11.79 9.46
C CYS A 101 20.42 10.85 10.12
N SER A 102 21.64 10.88 9.67
CA SER A 102 22.76 10.32 10.43
C SER A 102 23.04 11.23 11.62
N GLY A 103 23.10 10.65 12.82
CA GLY A 103 23.31 11.39 14.07
C GLY A 103 22.02 11.63 14.86
N THR A 104 22.15 12.41 15.92
CA THR A 104 21.08 12.70 16.89
C THR A 104 20.53 14.13 16.78
N VAL A 105 21.11 14.93 15.91
CA VAL A 105 20.74 16.35 15.75
C VAL A 105 19.57 16.52 14.83
N VAL A 106 18.55 17.27 15.28
CA VAL A 106 17.35 17.59 14.50
C VAL A 106 17.09 19.11 14.63
N PRO A 107 16.73 19.82 13.57
CA PRO A 107 16.55 19.36 12.17
C PRO A 107 17.86 18.85 11.55
N CYS A 108 17.71 17.93 10.58
CA CYS A 108 18.85 17.29 9.91
C CYS A 108 19.84 18.31 9.35
N PRO A 109 21.11 18.30 9.79
CA PRO A 109 22.15 19.11 9.18
C PRO A 109 22.34 18.72 7.71
N GLY A 110 22.65 19.70 6.86
CA GLY A 110 23.02 19.43 5.46
C GLY A 110 24.21 18.46 5.40
N GLY A 111 24.13 17.46 4.52
CA GLY A 111 25.14 16.42 4.36
C GLY A 111 24.97 15.19 5.24
N GLN A 112 24.08 15.21 6.23
CA GLN A 112 23.74 14.04 7.07
C GLN A 112 22.38 13.41 6.71
N VAL A 113 21.69 14.00 5.73
CA VAL A 113 20.42 13.50 5.24
C VAL A 113 20.61 12.25 4.40
N TYR A 114 19.86 11.21 4.68
CA TYR A 114 19.84 10.02 3.84
C TYR A 114 18.87 10.24 2.67
N THR A 115 19.42 10.13 1.45
CA THR A 115 18.64 10.12 0.22
C THR A 115 18.63 8.71 -0.36
N GLY A 116 17.47 8.17 -0.67
CA GLY A 116 17.29 6.82 -1.19
C GLY A 116 16.10 6.74 -2.12
N ALA A 117 15.73 5.51 -2.47
CA ALA A 117 14.50 5.28 -3.24
C ALA A 117 13.30 5.91 -2.50
N GLU A 118 12.38 6.52 -3.27
CA GLU A 118 11.15 7.17 -2.76
C GLU A 118 11.37 8.42 -1.91
N THR A 119 12.60 8.99 -1.87
CA THR A 119 12.85 10.29 -1.23
C THR A 119 13.06 11.38 -2.28
N ASP A 120 12.67 12.61 -1.95
CA ASP A 120 13.02 13.77 -2.75
C ASP A 120 14.51 14.15 -2.58
N GLY A 121 14.99 15.16 -3.31
CA GLY A 121 16.39 15.63 -3.24
C GLY A 121 16.80 16.13 -1.84
N ALA A 122 15.87 16.43 -0.96
CA ALA A 122 16.09 16.82 0.43
C ALA A 122 15.88 15.65 1.42
N GLY A 123 15.75 14.41 0.92
CA GLY A 123 15.59 13.19 1.69
C GLY A 123 14.19 12.99 2.30
N TRP A 124 13.19 13.77 1.90
CA TRP A 124 11.84 13.63 2.41
C TRP A 124 11.06 12.58 1.65
N ARG A 125 10.40 11.71 2.41
CA ARG A 125 9.38 10.78 1.93
C ARG A 125 8.02 11.31 2.39
N ARG A 126 7.11 11.52 1.44
CA ARG A 126 5.73 11.93 1.72
C ARG A 126 4.85 10.73 2.00
N LEU A 127 3.82 10.93 2.84
CA LEU A 127 2.71 9.99 2.91
C LEU A 127 1.88 10.09 1.64
N GLU A 128 1.46 8.93 1.16
CA GLU A 128 0.57 8.82 -0.01
C GLU A 128 -0.91 8.98 0.37
N ASN A 129 -1.78 9.07 -0.63
CA ASN A 129 -3.24 9.03 -0.49
C ASN A 129 -3.85 10.14 0.37
N GLY A 130 -3.19 11.30 0.51
CA GLY A 130 -3.71 12.41 1.30
C GLY A 130 -3.73 12.19 2.82
N SER A 131 -3.16 11.09 3.28
CA SER A 131 -3.01 10.79 4.71
C SER A 131 -2.20 11.85 5.44
N ARG A 132 -2.49 12.06 6.72
CA ARG A 132 -1.89 13.12 7.53
C ARG A 132 -1.14 12.55 8.72
N ILE A 133 -0.05 13.22 9.09
CA ILE A 133 0.64 13.00 10.36
C ILE A 133 0.17 14.08 11.33
N THR A 134 -0.51 13.67 12.40
CA THR A 134 -1.06 14.61 13.40
C THR A 134 -0.18 14.74 14.63
N LEU A 135 0.62 13.71 14.90
CA LEU A 135 1.62 13.66 15.96
C LEU A 135 2.86 12.97 15.43
N GLY A 136 4.02 13.56 15.59
CA GLY A 136 5.27 12.99 15.07
C GLY A 136 6.49 13.54 15.80
N PRO A 137 6.88 12.94 16.94
CA PRO A 137 8.16 13.27 17.56
C PRO A 137 9.32 12.80 16.69
N THR A 138 10.48 13.38 16.89
CA THR A 138 11.72 12.81 16.39
C THR A 138 12.04 11.54 17.16
N ILE A 139 12.32 10.45 16.43
CA ILE A 139 12.71 9.16 17.01
C ILE A 139 14.15 8.86 16.57
N THR A 140 15.03 8.61 17.54
CA THR A 140 16.43 8.29 17.27
C THR A 140 16.72 6.85 17.64
N PHE A 141 17.29 6.10 16.72
CA PHE A 141 17.80 4.74 16.92
C PHE A 141 19.30 4.79 17.09
N ASN A 142 19.82 4.10 18.10
CA ASN A 142 21.26 3.94 18.30
C ASN A 142 21.83 2.82 17.42
N SER A 143 23.15 2.65 17.45
CA SER A 143 23.87 1.63 16.68
C SER A 143 23.49 0.18 17.02
N LEU A 144 22.81 -0.06 18.14
CA LEU A 144 22.28 -1.37 18.51
C LEU A 144 20.84 -1.57 18.05
N GLY A 145 20.23 -0.55 17.44
CA GLY A 145 18.84 -0.58 16.97
C GLY A 145 17.80 -0.34 18.07
N ALA A 146 18.22 0.09 19.26
CA ALA A 146 17.33 0.54 20.30
C ALA A 146 16.95 2.01 20.07
N ALA A 147 15.73 2.41 20.41
CA ALA A 147 15.34 3.82 20.39
C ALA A 147 15.82 4.52 21.68
N THR A 148 16.28 5.76 21.56
CA THR A 148 16.74 6.53 22.72
C THR A 148 15.61 6.91 23.66
N ALA A 149 14.38 6.99 23.14
CA ALA A 149 13.15 7.20 23.90
C ALA A 149 11.97 6.54 23.19
N SER A 150 10.93 6.21 23.95
CA SER A 150 9.66 5.81 23.33
C SER A 150 9.05 6.99 22.57
N GLY A 151 8.36 6.70 21.49
CA GLY A 151 7.68 7.71 20.69
C GLY A 151 6.45 7.15 20.00
N VAL A 152 5.48 8.03 19.76
CA VAL A 152 4.25 7.70 19.05
C VAL A 152 4.11 8.63 17.85
N VAL A 153 4.01 8.06 16.67
CA VAL A 153 3.64 8.78 15.44
C VAL A 153 2.19 8.47 15.12
N ARG A 154 1.35 9.48 15.14
CA ARG A 154 -0.08 9.34 14.82
C ARG A 154 -0.32 9.69 13.38
N VAL A 155 -0.93 8.75 12.67
CA VAL A 155 -1.40 8.93 11.29
C VAL A 155 -2.92 8.95 11.25
N GLN A 156 -3.46 9.71 10.31
CA GLN A 156 -4.89 9.90 10.11
C GLN A 156 -5.19 9.89 8.62
N ASN A 157 -6.37 9.40 8.22
CA ASN A 157 -6.81 9.47 6.83
C ASN A 157 -7.15 10.91 6.41
N SER A 158 -7.32 11.12 5.11
CA SER A 158 -7.65 12.42 4.52
C SER A 158 -8.94 13.02 5.07
N SER A 159 -9.91 12.17 5.42
CA SER A 159 -11.22 12.55 5.95
C SER A 159 -11.25 12.77 7.47
N ALA A 160 -10.15 12.57 8.18
CA ALA A 160 -10.04 12.68 9.64
C ALA A 160 -10.99 11.76 10.44
N THR A 161 -11.47 10.68 9.82
CA THR A 161 -12.42 9.74 10.42
C THR A 161 -11.77 8.50 11.04
N GLY A 162 -10.52 8.21 10.67
CA GLY A 162 -9.73 7.08 11.18
C GLY A 162 -8.33 7.51 11.54
N SER A 163 -7.81 7.02 12.65
CA SER A 163 -6.44 7.30 13.11
C SER A 163 -5.81 6.05 13.70
N LEU A 164 -4.50 5.89 13.51
CA LEU A 164 -3.68 4.84 14.10
C LEU A 164 -2.41 5.44 14.69
N ASP A 165 -1.92 4.83 15.74
CA ASP A 165 -0.67 5.17 16.39
C ASP A 165 0.42 4.15 16.01
N VAL A 166 1.54 4.63 15.50
CA VAL A 166 2.76 3.84 15.34
C VAL A 166 3.63 4.10 16.56
N CYS A 167 3.70 3.12 17.44
CA CYS A 167 4.47 3.17 18.67
C CYS A 167 5.87 2.58 18.45
N VAL A 168 6.88 3.29 18.93
CA VAL A 168 8.27 2.81 19.01
C VAL A 168 8.66 2.74 20.48
N SER A 169 8.99 1.54 20.97
CA SER A 169 9.46 1.35 22.36
C SER A 169 10.96 1.62 22.48
N PRO A 170 11.47 1.82 23.70
CA PRO A 170 12.92 2.02 23.94
C PRO A 170 13.78 0.85 23.44
N SER A 171 13.24 -0.38 23.41
CA SER A 171 13.93 -1.54 22.82
C SER A 171 14.04 -1.50 21.28
N GLY A 172 13.47 -0.47 20.63
CA GLY A 172 13.40 -0.36 19.17
C GLY A 172 12.29 -1.19 18.53
N ARG A 173 11.34 -1.71 19.31
CA ARG A 173 10.19 -2.44 18.77
C ARG A 173 9.16 -1.45 18.22
N ILE A 174 8.72 -1.71 16.99
CA ILE A 174 7.75 -0.85 16.27
C ILE A 174 6.44 -1.62 16.15
N ARG A 175 5.32 -0.99 16.53
CA ARG A 175 3.98 -1.57 16.47
C ARG A 175 2.97 -0.55 16.00
N VAL A 176 1.97 -1.02 15.26
CA VAL A 176 0.74 -0.25 14.99
C VAL A 176 -0.30 -0.62 16.03
N GLN A 177 -0.95 0.37 16.58
CA GLN A 177 -1.96 0.20 17.63
C GLN A 177 -3.08 1.24 17.50
N ALA A 178 -4.17 1.00 18.23
CA ALA A 178 -5.24 1.98 18.34
C ALA A 178 -4.75 3.25 19.06
N VAL A 179 -5.37 4.37 18.73
CA VAL A 179 -5.04 5.68 19.32
C VAL A 179 -5.18 5.65 20.84
N GLY A 180 -4.16 6.15 21.51
CA GLY A 180 -4.16 6.26 22.98
C GLY A 180 -3.81 4.97 23.72
N ALA A 181 -3.49 3.88 23.02
CA ALA A 181 -2.97 2.68 23.66
C ALA A 181 -1.54 2.95 24.21
N ALA A 182 -1.22 2.37 25.36
CA ALA A 182 0.10 2.54 25.97
C ALA A 182 1.20 2.00 25.03
N CYS A 183 2.28 2.76 24.90
CA CYS A 183 3.49 2.36 24.19
C CYS A 183 4.42 1.63 25.18
N PRO A 184 4.52 0.27 25.11
CA PRO A 184 5.29 -0.51 26.07
C PRO A 184 6.81 -0.40 25.87
#